data_ec5f5dbe1aa069092ab757f65a6297bc
#
_entry.id   ec5f5dbe1aa069092ab757f65a6297bc
#
_cell.length_a   1.000
_cell.length_b   1.000
_cell.length_c   1.000
_cell.angle_alpha   90.00
_cell.angle_beta   90.00
_cell.angle_gamma   90.00
#
_symmetry.space_group_name_H-M   'P 1'
#
loop_
_entity.id
_entity.type
_entity.pdbx_description
1 polymer ?
#
loop_
_entity_poly.entity_id
_entity_poly.type
_entity_poly.pdbx_seq_one_letter_code
_entity_poly.pdbx_strand_id
1 'polypeptide(L)'
;MRARLATRWLVALSLASCGGLPEYAAPKGGVVEAGELDSSDVISYRQLTRADFRARSAPPEFAAVADRVGAATCGQVRTTPDTAFLIHSRRESASGVEQHWVEVKRLGFMALMDRRCSWWNEKLAARTPDYVLQHEQIHFALYELGARQLNASRSTIEQDMAHSGSSQEEVQAHAQRALNEALTVATKKLLDRNRAFDQDTSLGYRPDRQRAWLEKVTAELAETRAFASPRYAPASG
;
A
#
# COMPACT_ATOMS: atom_id res chain seq x y z
N MET A 1 -38.73 -15.19 -54.47
CA MET A 1 -37.97 -14.06 -53.91
C MET A 1 -37.72 -14.33 -52.45
N ARG A 2 -36.47 -14.65 -52.07
CA ARG A 2 -36.08 -14.89 -50.66
C ARG A 2 -35.03 -13.80 -50.32
N ALA A 3 -35.42 -12.89 -49.45
CA ALA A 3 -34.57 -11.83 -48.94
C ALA A 3 -33.59 -12.42 -47.90
N ARG A 4 -32.28 -12.29 -48.11
CA ARG A 4 -31.23 -12.64 -47.15
C ARG A 4 -30.99 -11.43 -46.26
N LEU A 5 -31.33 -11.55 -44.98
CA LEU A 5 -30.92 -10.63 -43.93
C LEU A 5 -29.43 -10.84 -43.61
N ALA A 6 -28.63 -9.85 -43.89
CA ALA A 6 -27.21 -9.81 -43.52
C ALA A 6 -27.10 -9.23 -42.13
N THR A 7 -26.80 -10.10 -41.14
CA THR A 7 -26.50 -9.71 -39.77
C THR A 7 -25.11 -9.08 -39.73
N ARG A 8 -25.06 -7.75 -39.56
CA ARG A 8 -23.81 -7.02 -39.32
C ARG A 8 -23.42 -7.23 -37.84
N TRP A 9 -22.33 -7.97 -37.63
CA TRP A 9 -21.63 -8.02 -36.35
C TRP A 9 -20.87 -6.72 -36.17
N LEU A 10 -21.34 -5.86 -35.24
CA LEU A 10 -20.56 -4.74 -34.73
C LEU A 10 -19.54 -5.32 -33.76
N VAL A 11 -18.29 -5.46 -34.19
CA VAL A 11 -17.15 -5.69 -33.29
C VAL A 11 -16.91 -4.35 -32.59
N ALA A 12 -17.36 -4.27 -31.34
CA ALA A 12 -16.95 -3.20 -30.45
C ALA A 12 -15.45 -3.40 -30.12
N LEU A 13 -14.59 -2.64 -30.79
CA LEU A 13 -13.20 -2.48 -30.34
C LEU A 13 -13.24 -1.77 -28.98
N SER A 14 -13.10 -2.55 -27.91
CA SER A 14 -12.75 -2.02 -26.61
C SER A 14 -11.35 -1.46 -26.73
N LEU A 15 -11.23 -0.15 -26.81
CA LEU A 15 -9.98 0.55 -26.60
C LEU A 15 -9.55 0.23 -25.16
N ALA A 16 -8.65 -0.75 -25.02
CA ALA A 16 -7.97 -1.02 -23.77
C ALA A 16 -7.21 0.27 -23.43
N SER A 17 -7.75 1.03 -22.50
CA SER A 17 -7.06 2.14 -21.86
C SER A 17 -5.72 1.59 -21.33
N CYS A 18 -4.61 1.99 -21.93
CA CYS A 18 -3.27 1.83 -21.36
C CYS A 18 -3.15 2.75 -20.14
N GLY A 19 -3.88 2.46 -19.10
CA GLY A 19 -3.94 3.29 -17.90
C GLY A 19 -3.66 2.47 -16.67
N GLY A 20 -3.34 3.16 -15.61
CA GLY A 20 -3.10 2.62 -14.29
C GLY A 20 -4.25 1.76 -13.75
N LEU A 21 -4.22 1.50 -12.45
CA LEU A 21 -5.24 0.72 -11.77
C LEU A 21 -6.63 1.38 -11.90
N PRO A 22 -7.71 0.60 -11.95
CA PRO A 22 -9.07 1.11 -12.03
C PRO A 22 -9.41 2.07 -10.88
N GLU A 23 -10.36 2.99 -11.11
CA GLU A 23 -10.78 3.99 -10.11
C GLU A 23 -11.26 3.36 -8.80
N TYR A 24 -11.93 2.20 -8.84
CA TYR A 24 -12.35 1.49 -7.64
C TYR A 24 -11.18 0.94 -6.79
N ALA A 25 -10.01 0.80 -7.38
CA ALA A 25 -8.79 0.42 -6.68
C ALA A 25 -8.08 1.62 -6.03
N ALA A 26 -8.53 2.84 -6.33
CA ALA A 26 -8.05 4.04 -5.66
C ALA A 26 -8.47 4.07 -4.18
N PRO A 27 -7.67 4.67 -3.29
CA PRO A 27 -8.02 4.79 -1.88
C PRO A 27 -9.33 5.56 -1.69
N LYS A 28 -10.14 5.14 -0.71
CA LYS A 28 -11.31 5.90 -0.28
C LYS A 28 -10.86 7.10 0.54
N GLY A 29 -11.40 8.27 0.24
CA GLY A 29 -11.15 9.51 1.00
C GLY A 29 -11.25 10.74 0.11
N GLY A 30 -11.46 11.91 0.68
CA GLY A 30 -11.66 13.17 -0.03
C GLY A 30 -10.57 13.45 -1.07
N VAL A 31 -10.91 14.28 -2.02
CA VAL A 31 -9.93 14.79 -3.00
C VAL A 31 -8.95 15.64 -2.19
N VAL A 32 -7.70 15.21 -2.10
CA VAL A 32 -6.62 16.07 -1.64
C VAL A 32 -6.38 17.06 -2.79
N GLU A 33 -6.42 18.35 -2.51
CA GLU A 33 -6.12 19.33 -3.53
C GLU A 33 -4.73 19.11 -4.11
N ALA A 34 -4.58 19.26 -5.43
CA ALA A 34 -3.36 18.93 -6.15
C ALA A 34 -2.11 19.62 -5.57
N GLY A 35 -2.26 20.81 -5.02
CA GLY A 35 -1.18 21.56 -4.37
C GLY A 35 -0.65 20.94 -3.07
N GLU A 36 -1.50 20.33 -2.26
CA GLU A 36 -1.05 19.63 -1.04
C GLU A 36 -0.32 18.33 -1.35
N LEU A 37 -0.77 17.58 -2.37
CA LEU A 37 -0.09 16.36 -2.81
C LEU A 37 1.28 16.65 -3.41
N ASP A 38 1.42 17.74 -4.15
CA ASP A 38 2.67 18.13 -4.79
C ASP A 38 3.73 18.64 -3.81
N SER A 39 3.32 19.14 -2.64
CA SER A 39 4.23 19.60 -1.59
C SER A 39 4.67 18.47 -0.65
N SER A 40 3.86 17.43 -0.48
CA SER A 40 4.19 16.31 0.41
C SER A 40 5.30 15.42 -0.15
N ASP A 41 6.25 15.06 0.70
CA ASP A 41 7.29 14.07 0.38
C ASP A 41 6.80 12.63 0.54
N VAL A 42 5.70 12.43 1.26
CA VAL A 42 5.09 11.12 1.51
C VAL A 42 3.63 11.17 1.10
N ILE A 43 3.20 10.22 0.29
CA ILE A 43 1.83 10.12 -0.21
C ILE A 43 1.18 8.78 0.18
N SER A 44 -0.11 8.82 0.47
CA SER A 44 -0.94 7.62 0.63
C SER A 44 -1.29 7.00 -0.73
N TYR A 45 -1.75 5.73 -0.71
CA TYR A 45 -2.06 5.01 -1.94
C TYR A 45 -3.05 5.77 -2.83
N ARG A 46 -2.60 6.02 -4.04
CA ARG A 46 -3.36 6.62 -5.15
C ARG A 46 -2.72 6.26 -6.48
N GLN A 47 -3.30 6.71 -7.57
CA GLN A 47 -2.65 6.62 -8.86
C GLN A 47 -1.38 7.47 -8.88
N LEU A 48 -0.28 6.87 -9.32
CA LEU A 48 1.00 7.52 -9.45
C LEU A 48 1.07 8.37 -10.72
N THR A 49 1.87 9.40 -10.63
CA THR A 49 2.35 10.20 -11.76
C THR A 49 3.86 10.22 -11.77
N ARG A 50 4.47 10.59 -12.89
CA ARG A 50 5.93 10.75 -12.96
C ARG A 50 6.46 11.78 -11.95
N ALA A 51 5.69 12.81 -11.61
CA ALA A 51 6.06 13.83 -10.62
C ALA A 51 6.18 13.29 -9.19
N ASP A 52 5.77 12.04 -8.95
CA ASP A 52 5.90 11.38 -7.65
C ASP A 52 7.30 10.78 -7.41
N PHE A 53 8.12 10.69 -8.45
CA PHE A 53 9.48 10.15 -8.38
C PHE A 53 10.47 11.32 -8.30
N ARG A 54 10.88 11.69 -7.07
CA ARG A 54 11.68 12.91 -6.81
C ARG A 54 13.15 12.62 -6.47
N ALA A 55 13.55 11.35 -6.31
CA ALA A 55 14.93 11.00 -6.06
C ALA A 55 15.81 11.35 -7.28
N ARG A 56 16.97 11.93 -7.01
CA ARG A 56 17.93 12.31 -8.05
C ARG A 56 18.79 11.15 -8.56
N SER A 57 18.85 10.06 -7.80
CA SER A 57 19.60 8.85 -8.11
C SER A 57 18.83 7.62 -7.67
N ALA A 58 19.17 6.47 -8.25
CA ALA A 58 18.60 5.19 -7.82
C ALA A 58 18.87 4.96 -6.32
N PRO A 59 17.89 4.40 -5.59
CA PRO A 59 18.09 3.96 -4.22
C PRO A 59 19.25 2.96 -4.12
N PRO A 60 19.96 2.87 -2.99
CA PRO A 60 21.15 2.01 -2.84
C PRO A 60 20.92 0.56 -3.22
N GLU A 61 19.75 -0.01 -2.92
CA GLU A 61 19.36 -1.37 -3.24
C GLU A 61 19.24 -1.63 -4.74
N PHE A 62 19.03 -0.58 -5.56
CA PHE A 62 18.97 -0.65 -7.02
C PHE A 62 20.26 -0.18 -7.70
N ALA A 63 21.26 0.29 -6.94
CA ALA A 63 22.50 0.86 -7.53
C ALA A 63 23.19 -0.08 -8.51
N ALA A 64 23.23 -1.38 -8.21
CA ALA A 64 23.87 -2.40 -9.05
C ALA A 64 23.11 -2.72 -10.36
N VAL A 65 21.84 -2.30 -10.47
CA VAL A 65 20.95 -2.58 -11.61
C VAL A 65 20.31 -1.32 -12.19
N ALA A 66 20.76 -0.15 -11.76
CA ALA A 66 20.18 1.14 -12.15
C ALA A 66 20.20 1.39 -13.67
N ASP A 67 21.13 0.77 -14.39
CA ASP A 67 21.22 0.79 -15.85
C ASP A 67 20.14 -0.05 -16.55
N ARG A 68 19.39 -0.86 -15.82
CA ARG A 68 18.35 -1.77 -16.33
C ARG A 68 16.97 -1.50 -15.74
N VAL A 69 16.84 -0.65 -14.75
CA VAL A 69 15.58 -0.34 -14.05
C VAL A 69 15.03 0.99 -14.53
N GLY A 70 13.78 1.02 -14.97
CA GLY A 70 13.11 2.21 -15.50
C GLY A 70 12.67 3.18 -14.41
N ALA A 71 12.33 2.69 -13.23
CA ALA A 71 11.98 3.48 -12.04
C ALA A 71 12.12 2.61 -10.79
N ALA A 72 11.96 3.19 -9.61
CA ALA A 72 11.91 2.46 -8.34
C ALA A 72 10.96 3.15 -7.36
N THR A 73 10.02 2.41 -6.80
CA THR A 73 9.04 2.87 -5.81
C THR A 73 9.50 2.52 -4.40
N CYS A 74 9.72 3.52 -3.55
CA CYS A 74 9.98 3.36 -2.13
C CYS A 74 8.66 3.35 -1.34
N GLY A 75 8.07 2.18 -1.19
CA GLY A 75 6.83 1.99 -0.46
C GLY A 75 7.05 1.50 0.98
N GLN A 76 6.05 1.71 1.84
CA GLN A 76 6.01 1.20 3.21
C GLN A 76 4.57 1.03 3.68
N VAL A 77 4.39 0.18 4.69
CA VAL A 77 3.12 0.09 5.43
C VAL A 77 3.36 0.57 6.85
N ARG A 78 2.47 1.43 7.34
CA ARG A 78 2.50 1.98 8.71
C ARG A 78 1.12 1.95 9.34
N THR A 79 1.07 2.15 10.65
CA THR A 79 -0.18 2.51 11.33
C THR A 79 -0.68 3.87 10.87
N THR A 80 -2.00 4.03 10.89
CA THR A 80 -2.62 5.34 10.63
C THR A 80 -2.28 6.34 11.74
N PRO A 81 -2.23 7.65 11.46
CA PRO A 81 -1.90 8.68 12.46
C PRO A 81 -2.88 8.74 13.63
N ASP A 82 -4.10 8.27 13.44
CA ASP A 82 -5.14 8.21 14.47
C ASP A 82 -5.12 6.89 15.26
N THR A 83 -4.15 6.01 15.01
CA THR A 83 -3.94 4.81 15.83
C THR A 83 -3.66 5.23 17.27
N ALA A 84 -4.48 4.74 18.20
CA ALA A 84 -4.42 5.10 19.60
C ALA A 84 -4.81 3.93 20.49
N PHE A 85 -4.09 3.78 21.60
CA PHE A 85 -4.45 2.89 22.69
C PHE A 85 -4.26 3.61 24.02
N LEU A 86 -5.06 3.23 24.99
CA LEU A 86 -5.02 3.76 26.36
C LEU A 86 -4.57 2.65 27.31
N ILE A 87 -3.83 3.05 28.34
CA ILE A 87 -3.50 2.18 29.46
C ILE A 87 -4.37 2.60 30.62
N HIS A 88 -5.12 1.65 31.13
CA HIS A 88 -5.96 1.80 32.31
C HIS A 88 -5.28 1.19 33.51
N SER A 89 -5.59 1.70 34.70
CA SER A 89 -5.22 1.09 35.96
C SER A 89 -6.40 0.98 36.91
N ARG A 90 -6.40 -0.05 37.73
CA ARG A 90 -7.38 -0.25 38.79
C ARG A 90 -6.71 -0.89 39.99
N ARG A 91 -6.90 -0.28 41.17
CA ARG A 91 -6.49 -0.91 42.42
C ARG A 91 -7.59 -1.85 42.89
N GLU A 92 -7.22 -3.09 43.14
CA GLU A 92 -8.12 -4.07 43.72
C GLU A 92 -8.33 -3.81 45.20
N SER A 93 -9.58 -3.66 45.60
CA SER A 93 -9.92 -3.23 46.99
C SER A 93 -9.51 -4.24 48.04
N ALA A 94 -9.50 -5.54 47.73
CA ALA A 94 -9.20 -6.61 48.69
C ALA A 94 -7.69 -6.82 48.92
N SER A 95 -6.89 -6.74 47.85
CA SER A 95 -5.45 -7.02 47.87
C SER A 95 -4.59 -5.76 47.91
N GLY A 96 -5.15 -4.59 47.52
CA GLY A 96 -4.39 -3.35 47.31
C GLY A 96 -3.49 -3.38 46.09
N VAL A 97 -3.48 -4.46 45.31
CA VAL A 97 -2.67 -4.60 44.11
C VAL A 97 -3.24 -3.73 42.99
N GLU A 98 -2.38 -3.01 42.32
CA GLU A 98 -2.74 -2.24 41.11
C GLU A 98 -2.57 -3.12 39.87
N GLN A 99 -3.63 -3.21 39.08
CA GLN A 99 -3.66 -3.94 37.82
C GLN A 99 -3.78 -2.95 36.69
N HIS A 100 -2.98 -3.15 35.65
CA HIS A 100 -2.97 -2.34 34.44
C HIS A 100 -3.43 -3.17 33.24
N TRP A 101 -4.11 -2.53 32.25
CA TRP A 101 -4.48 -3.18 31.00
C TRP A 101 -4.55 -2.19 29.84
N VAL A 102 -4.37 -2.69 28.62
CA VAL A 102 -4.48 -1.91 27.39
C VAL A 102 -5.91 -1.95 26.86
N GLU A 103 -6.39 -0.81 26.38
CA GLU A 103 -7.58 -0.69 25.55
C GLU A 103 -7.18 -0.05 24.19
N VAL A 104 -7.34 -0.79 23.09
CA VAL A 104 -7.11 -0.26 21.75
C VAL A 104 -8.33 0.58 21.35
N LYS A 105 -8.17 1.89 21.26
CA LYS A 105 -9.24 2.82 20.87
C LYS A 105 -9.41 2.87 19.36
N ARG A 106 -8.31 2.85 18.65
CA ARG A 106 -8.29 2.86 17.19
C ARG A 106 -7.01 2.23 16.69
N LEU A 107 -7.14 1.31 15.75
CA LEU A 107 -6.04 0.70 15.04
C LEU A 107 -6.35 0.70 13.53
N GLY A 108 -5.42 1.18 12.74
CA GLY A 108 -5.53 1.18 11.29
C GLY A 108 -4.15 1.12 10.65
N PHE A 109 -4.12 0.66 9.41
CA PHE A 109 -2.90 0.54 8.62
C PHE A 109 -3.08 1.18 7.27
N MET A 110 -2.00 1.77 6.74
CA MET A 110 -1.99 2.47 5.47
C MET A 110 -0.70 2.23 4.70
N ALA A 111 -0.83 2.22 3.37
CA ALA A 111 0.30 2.21 2.46
C ALA A 111 0.76 3.63 2.16
N LEU A 112 2.06 3.83 2.18
CA LEU A 112 2.71 5.11 1.89
C LEU A 112 3.83 4.90 0.88
N MET A 113 4.10 5.94 0.08
CA MET A 113 5.24 6.04 -0.81
C MET A 113 6.07 7.29 -0.43
N ASP A 114 7.37 7.11 -0.26
CA ASP A 114 8.31 8.24 -0.10
C ASP A 114 8.78 8.69 -1.48
N ARG A 115 8.38 9.91 -1.87
CA ARG A 115 8.70 10.52 -3.16
C ARG A 115 10.18 10.89 -3.29
N ARG A 116 10.87 11.20 -2.18
CA ARG A 116 12.29 11.56 -2.18
C ARG A 116 13.22 10.36 -2.35
N CYS A 117 12.74 9.17 -1.97
CA CYS A 117 13.42 7.91 -2.20
C CYS A 117 13.05 7.32 -3.58
N SER A 118 11.82 7.54 -4.04
CA SER A 118 11.33 6.98 -5.31
C SER A 118 11.96 7.68 -6.50
N TRP A 119 12.54 6.88 -7.40
CA TRP A 119 13.41 7.34 -8.48
C TRP A 119 12.85 6.97 -9.86
N TRP A 120 13.11 7.85 -10.83
CA TRP A 120 12.74 7.67 -12.23
C TRP A 120 13.97 7.75 -13.14
N ASN A 121 14.16 6.74 -13.99
CA ASN A 121 15.23 6.70 -14.97
C ASN A 121 14.78 7.33 -16.30
N GLU A 122 15.10 8.60 -16.49
CA GLU A 122 14.70 9.35 -17.67
C GLU A 122 15.11 8.69 -19.00
N LYS A 123 16.28 8.05 -19.03
CA LYS A 123 16.79 7.42 -20.27
C LYS A 123 16.06 6.15 -20.62
N LEU A 124 15.84 5.27 -19.64
CA LEU A 124 15.19 3.98 -19.89
C LEU A 124 13.68 4.12 -20.06
N ALA A 125 13.05 4.94 -19.22
CA ALA A 125 11.61 5.13 -19.26
C ALA A 125 11.13 5.96 -20.47
N ALA A 126 12.00 6.72 -21.15
CA ALA A 126 11.63 7.62 -22.25
C ALA A 126 10.83 6.95 -23.39
N ARG A 127 11.10 5.67 -23.65
CA ARG A 127 10.45 4.95 -24.76
C ARG A 127 9.06 4.44 -24.41
N THR A 128 8.79 4.13 -23.14
CA THR A 128 7.54 3.51 -22.67
C THR A 128 7.19 4.03 -21.27
N PRO A 129 7.00 5.37 -21.09
CA PRO A 129 6.82 5.94 -19.75
C PRO A 129 5.58 5.40 -19.04
N ASP A 130 4.47 5.26 -19.76
CA ASP A 130 3.21 4.74 -19.15
C ASP A 130 3.34 3.28 -18.71
N TYR A 131 4.09 2.49 -19.45
CA TYR A 131 4.36 1.10 -19.11
C TYR A 131 5.26 0.98 -17.86
N VAL A 132 6.29 1.81 -17.76
CA VAL A 132 7.13 1.89 -16.55
C VAL A 132 6.30 2.39 -15.36
N LEU A 133 5.48 3.43 -15.57
CA LEU A 133 4.61 3.95 -14.50
C LEU A 133 3.60 2.89 -14.04
N GLN A 134 3.07 2.08 -14.94
CA GLN A 134 2.20 0.95 -14.59
C GLN A 134 2.94 -0.09 -13.73
N HIS A 135 4.22 -0.38 -14.04
CA HIS A 135 5.05 -1.27 -13.23
C HIS A 135 5.16 -0.76 -11.78
N GLU A 136 5.51 0.49 -11.62
CA GLU A 136 5.63 1.14 -10.30
C GLU A 136 4.28 1.24 -9.58
N GLN A 137 3.19 1.45 -10.33
CA GLN A 137 1.84 1.42 -9.75
C GLN A 137 1.49 0.05 -9.18
N ILE A 138 1.93 -1.04 -9.82
CA ILE A 138 1.75 -2.40 -9.29
C ILE A 138 2.52 -2.57 -7.99
N HIS A 139 3.77 -2.11 -7.90
CA HIS A 139 4.52 -2.10 -6.65
C HIS A 139 3.76 -1.36 -5.55
N PHE A 140 3.28 -0.15 -5.82
CA PHE A 140 2.52 0.62 -4.82
C PHE A 140 1.21 -0.07 -4.43
N ALA A 141 0.53 -0.71 -5.38
CA ALA A 141 -0.67 -1.50 -5.10
C ALA A 141 -0.39 -2.74 -4.24
N LEU A 142 0.78 -3.36 -4.35
CA LEU A 142 1.19 -4.45 -3.46
C LEU A 142 1.36 -3.95 -2.01
N TYR A 143 1.89 -2.74 -1.80
CA TYR A 143 1.92 -2.11 -0.46
C TYR A 143 0.51 -1.86 0.08
N GLU A 144 -0.42 -1.37 -0.77
CA GLU A 144 -1.81 -1.19 -0.40
C GLU A 144 -2.48 -2.51 0.00
N LEU A 145 -2.26 -3.58 -0.76
CA LEU A 145 -2.77 -4.91 -0.41
C LEU A 145 -2.21 -5.42 0.93
N GLY A 146 -0.94 -5.11 1.22
CA GLY A 146 -0.34 -5.41 2.53
C GLY A 146 -1.04 -4.66 3.67
N ALA A 147 -1.33 -3.37 3.49
CA ALA A 147 -2.08 -2.58 4.47
C ALA A 147 -3.52 -3.10 4.65
N ARG A 148 -4.20 -3.48 3.55
CA ARG A 148 -5.55 -4.07 3.60
C ARG A 148 -5.57 -5.40 4.33
N GLN A 149 -4.54 -6.23 4.17
CA GLN A 149 -4.43 -7.49 4.90
C GLN A 149 -4.32 -7.26 6.41
N LEU A 150 -3.52 -6.27 6.84
CA LEU A 150 -3.45 -5.88 8.25
C LEU A 150 -4.78 -5.32 8.75
N ASN A 151 -5.45 -4.48 7.97
CA ASN A 151 -6.78 -3.95 8.30
C ASN A 151 -7.84 -5.07 8.42
N ALA A 152 -7.77 -6.09 7.58
CA ALA A 152 -8.63 -7.26 7.68
C ALA A 152 -8.36 -8.11 8.94
N SER A 153 -7.09 -8.15 9.38
CA SER A 153 -6.67 -8.88 10.58
C SER A 153 -6.69 -8.02 11.86
N ARG A 154 -7.25 -6.81 11.80
CA ARG A 154 -7.20 -5.83 12.89
C ARG A 154 -7.69 -6.38 14.22
N SER A 155 -8.82 -7.08 14.25
CA SER A 155 -9.37 -7.65 15.48
C SER A 155 -8.44 -8.67 16.14
N THR A 156 -7.73 -9.48 15.36
CA THR A 156 -6.72 -10.41 15.87
C THR A 156 -5.54 -9.65 16.47
N ILE A 157 -5.04 -8.61 15.77
CA ILE A 157 -3.94 -7.79 16.28
C ILE A 157 -4.34 -7.08 17.56
N GLU A 158 -5.57 -6.56 17.66
CA GLU A 158 -6.11 -5.93 18.87
C GLU A 158 -6.18 -6.94 20.04
N GLN A 159 -6.56 -8.19 19.76
CA GLN A 159 -6.54 -9.27 20.76
C GLN A 159 -5.11 -9.59 21.22
N ASP A 160 -4.16 -9.66 20.30
CA ASP A 160 -2.75 -9.92 20.63
C ASP A 160 -2.10 -8.76 21.41
N MET A 161 -2.57 -7.53 21.20
CA MET A 161 -2.15 -6.35 21.98
C MET A 161 -2.76 -6.32 23.38
N ALA A 162 -3.92 -6.96 23.56
CA ALA A 162 -4.63 -6.96 24.83
C ALA A 162 -3.84 -7.76 25.87
N HIS A 163 -3.44 -7.08 26.95
CA HIS A 163 -2.67 -7.64 28.04
C HIS A 163 -3.03 -6.96 29.35
N SER A 164 -2.97 -7.71 30.45
CA SER A 164 -3.06 -7.18 31.81
C SER A 164 -1.79 -7.51 32.56
N GLY A 165 -1.26 -6.55 33.29
CA GLY A 165 0.02 -6.70 33.98
C GLY A 165 0.10 -5.89 35.28
N SER A 166 1.25 -6.00 35.94
CA SER A 166 1.53 -5.37 37.23
C SER A 166 2.03 -3.93 37.11
N SER A 167 2.41 -3.49 35.88
CA SER A 167 2.84 -2.11 35.62
C SER A 167 2.38 -1.61 34.27
N GLN A 168 2.34 -0.29 34.10
CA GLN A 168 2.03 0.37 32.82
C GLN A 168 3.08 0.02 31.77
N GLU A 169 4.36 -0.01 32.13
CA GLU A 169 5.48 -0.30 31.23
C GLU A 169 5.37 -1.72 30.67
N GLU A 170 5.02 -2.69 31.50
CA GLU A 170 4.82 -4.07 31.08
C GLU A 170 3.72 -4.17 30.01
N VAL A 171 2.56 -3.59 30.29
CA VAL A 171 1.38 -3.61 29.42
C VAL A 171 1.65 -2.86 28.11
N GLN A 172 2.29 -1.69 28.18
CA GLN A 172 2.67 -0.90 27.01
C GLN A 172 3.67 -1.65 26.13
N ALA A 173 4.71 -2.22 26.75
CA ALA A 173 5.74 -2.97 26.02
C ALA A 173 5.15 -4.21 25.35
N HIS A 174 4.18 -4.89 25.97
CA HIS A 174 3.48 -6.03 25.37
C HIS A 174 2.70 -5.58 24.11
N ALA A 175 1.86 -4.56 24.24
CA ALA A 175 1.07 -4.05 23.12
C ALA A 175 1.95 -3.60 21.96
N GLN A 176 3.06 -2.89 22.25
CA GLN A 176 3.99 -2.44 21.21
C GLN A 176 4.70 -3.61 20.52
N ARG A 177 5.09 -4.65 21.26
CA ARG A 177 5.70 -5.86 20.68
C ARG A 177 4.72 -6.57 19.74
N ALA A 178 3.48 -6.79 20.16
CA ALA A 178 2.44 -7.43 19.34
C ALA A 178 2.20 -6.66 18.05
N LEU A 179 2.08 -5.33 18.11
CA LEU A 179 1.93 -4.47 16.95
C LEU A 179 3.14 -4.55 16.01
N ASN A 180 4.36 -4.47 16.56
CA ASN A 180 5.59 -4.54 15.78
C ASN A 180 5.77 -5.92 15.12
N GLU A 181 5.38 -7.00 15.78
CA GLU A 181 5.40 -8.34 15.21
C GLU A 181 4.44 -8.46 14.02
N ALA A 182 3.21 -8.00 14.15
CA ALA A 182 2.24 -7.97 13.07
C ALA A 182 2.78 -7.19 11.85
N LEU A 183 3.35 -6.00 12.07
CA LEU A 183 3.97 -5.20 11.01
C LEU A 183 5.18 -5.90 10.38
N THR A 184 6.02 -6.54 11.18
CA THR A 184 7.22 -7.25 10.70
C THR A 184 6.84 -8.42 9.80
N VAL A 185 5.88 -9.24 10.23
CA VAL A 185 5.38 -10.38 9.45
C VAL A 185 4.75 -9.90 8.14
N ALA A 186 3.92 -8.86 8.19
CA ALA A 186 3.29 -8.29 7.00
C ALA A 186 4.32 -7.71 6.04
N THR A 187 5.30 -6.95 6.55
CA THR A 187 6.39 -6.36 5.75
C THR A 187 7.21 -7.44 5.05
N LYS A 188 7.56 -8.52 5.75
CA LYS A 188 8.29 -9.63 5.13
C LYS A 188 7.52 -10.22 3.95
N LYS A 189 6.24 -10.56 4.14
CA LYS A 189 5.37 -11.09 3.06
C LYS A 189 5.27 -10.13 1.88
N LEU A 190 5.14 -8.85 2.17
CA LEU A 190 5.04 -7.78 1.19
C LEU A 190 6.33 -7.66 0.35
N LEU A 191 7.49 -7.65 0.99
CA LEU A 191 8.79 -7.58 0.30
C LEU A 191 9.04 -8.84 -0.55
N ASP A 192 8.69 -10.02 -0.05
CA ASP A 192 8.77 -11.26 -0.81
C ASP A 192 7.88 -11.20 -2.07
N ARG A 193 6.69 -10.61 -1.95
CA ARG A 193 5.75 -10.46 -3.06
C ARG A 193 6.24 -9.43 -4.10
N ASN A 194 6.79 -8.30 -3.67
CA ASN A 194 7.40 -7.31 -4.56
C ASN A 194 8.58 -7.92 -5.32
N ARG A 195 9.43 -8.68 -4.63
CA ARG A 195 10.55 -9.40 -5.27
C ARG A 195 10.06 -10.44 -6.28
N ALA A 196 9.00 -11.17 -5.97
CA ALA A 196 8.41 -12.15 -6.91
C ALA A 196 7.85 -11.45 -8.16
N PHE A 197 7.25 -10.28 -8.03
CA PHE A 197 6.80 -9.47 -9.15
C PHE A 197 7.97 -9.05 -10.06
N ASP A 198 9.03 -8.49 -9.49
CA ASP A 198 10.24 -8.10 -10.23
C ASP A 198 10.88 -9.28 -10.95
N GLN A 199 11.00 -10.42 -10.28
CA GLN A 199 11.58 -11.63 -10.86
C GLN A 199 10.73 -12.20 -12.01
N ASP A 200 9.41 -12.29 -11.82
CA ASP A 200 8.50 -12.82 -12.84
C ASP A 200 8.41 -11.91 -14.07
N THR A 201 8.44 -10.60 -13.86
CA THR A 201 8.44 -9.60 -14.93
C THR A 201 9.83 -9.30 -15.49
N SER A 202 10.89 -9.87 -14.92
CA SER A 202 12.29 -9.51 -15.23
C SER A 202 12.52 -7.99 -15.14
N LEU A 203 12.11 -7.36 -14.04
CA LEU A 203 12.18 -5.90 -13.82
C LEU A 203 11.40 -5.10 -14.89
N GLY A 204 10.25 -5.60 -15.34
CA GLY A 204 9.42 -4.97 -16.36
C GLY A 204 9.75 -5.35 -17.81
N TYR A 205 10.74 -6.19 -18.07
CA TYR A 205 11.08 -6.61 -19.44
C TYR A 205 10.16 -7.70 -20.01
N ARG A 206 9.16 -8.18 -19.27
CA ARG A 206 8.19 -9.17 -19.71
C ARG A 206 6.76 -8.63 -19.66
N PRO A 207 6.28 -7.99 -20.75
CA PRO A 207 4.97 -7.33 -20.77
C PRO A 207 3.79 -8.29 -20.54
N ASP A 208 3.89 -9.54 -21.00
CA ASP A 208 2.89 -10.59 -20.77
C ASP A 208 2.70 -10.86 -19.27
N ARG A 209 3.80 -10.95 -18.54
CA ARG A 209 3.80 -11.18 -17.09
C ARG A 209 3.32 -9.97 -16.32
N GLN A 210 3.77 -8.76 -16.69
CA GLN A 210 3.29 -7.55 -16.06
C GLN A 210 1.77 -7.39 -16.21
N ARG A 211 1.22 -7.72 -17.38
CA ARG A 211 -0.24 -7.72 -17.60
C ARG A 211 -0.95 -8.69 -16.67
N ALA A 212 -0.45 -9.93 -16.55
CA ALA A 212 -1.04 -10.91 -15.65
C ALA A 212 -1.00 -10.45 -14.17
N TRP A 213 0.10 -9.80 -13.77
CA TRP A 213 0.18 -9.20 -12.44
C TRP A 213 -0.78 -8.05 -12.25
N LEU A 214 -0.94 -7.18 -13.24
CA LEU A 214 -1.92 -6.08 -13.20
C LEU A 214 -3.34 -6.61 -13.01
N GLU A 215 -3.74 -7.62 -13.78
CA GLU A 215 -5.06 -8.25 -13.68
C GLU A 215 -5.28 -8.86 -12.28
N LYS A 216 -4.29 -9.62 -11.78
CA LYS A 216 -4.31 -10.22 -10.45
C LYS A 216 -4.43 -9.19 -9.34
N VAL A 217 -3.56 -8.18 -9.34
CA VAL A 217 -3.55 -7.11 -8.32
C VAL A 217 -4.84 -6.31 -8.36
N THR A 218 -5.37 -6.03 -9.55
CA THR A 218 -6.66 -5.35 -9.73
C THR A 218 -7.81 -6.13 -9.10
N ALA A 219 -7.86 -7.45 -9.34
CA ALA A 219 -8.87 -8.32 -8.75
C ALA A 219 -8.78 -8.32 -7.21
N GLU A 220 -7.58 -8.49 -6.66
CA GLU A 220 -7.35 -8.48 -5.21
C GLU A 220 -7.72 -7.14 -4.56
N LEU A 221 -7.42 -6.01 -5.22
CA LEU A 221 -7.83 -4.68 -4.74
C LEU A 221 -9.37 -4.55 -4.73
N ALA A 222 -10.06 -5.12 -5.70
CA ALA A 222 -11.52 -5.14 -5.74
C ALA A 222 -12.09 -5.98 -4.59
N GLU A 223 -11.59 -7.19 -4.38
CA GLU A 223 -12.01 -8.11 -3.32
C GLU A 223 -11.78 -7.54 -1.92
N THR A 224 -10.66 -6.84 -1.71
CA THR A 224 -10.28 -6.27 -0.42
C THR A 224 -10.73 -4.82 -0.22
N ARG A 225 -11.63 -4.31 -1.06
CA ARG A 225 -12.08 -2.91 -1.04
C ARG A 225 -12.58 -2.42 0.31
N ALA A 226 -13.24 -3.30 1.09
CA ALA A 226 -13.74 -2.97 2.42
C ALA A 226 -12.64 -2.59 3.42
N PHE A 227 -11.41 -3.04 3.20
CA PHE A 227 -10.24 -2.83 4.05
C PHE A 227 -9.27 -1.78 3.51
N ALA A 228 -9.69 -1.00 2.49
CA ALA A 228 -8.83 0.00 1.87
C ALA A 228 -8.24 0.97 2.90
N SER A 229 -6.97 1.32 2.72
CA SER A 229 -6.29 2.32 3.52
C SER A 229 -7.06 3.65 3.52
N PRO A 230 -7.18 4.35 4.65
CA PRO A 230 -7.66 5.72 4.64
C PRO A 230 -6.67 6.60 3.87
N ARG A 231 -7.17 7.62 3.18
CA ARG A 231 -6.29 8.68 2.66
C ARG A 231 -5.81 9.51 3.85
N TYR A 232 -4.51 9.69 3.91
CA TYR A 232 -3.91 10.63 4.84
C TYR A 232 -3.91 12.01 4.19
N ALA A 233 -4.69 12.92 4.75
CA ALA A 233 -4.48 14.34 4.55
C ALA A 233 -3.62 14.82 5.74
N PRO A 234 -2.42 15.41 5.51
CA PRO A 234 -1.69 16.03 6.61
C PRO A 234 -2.61 17.07 7.25
N ALA A 235 -2.64 17.09 8.59
CA ALA A 235 -3.38 18.13 9.30
C ALA A 235 -2.87 19.48 8.79
N SER A 236 -3.77 20.33 8.32
CA SER A 236 -3.48 21.73 8.04
C SER A 236 -2.96 22.35 9.32
N GLY A 237 -1.66 22.65 9.38
CA GLY A 237 -1.00 23.36 10.46
C GLY A 237 -1.43 24.80 10.55
#